data_3d3bd5934b9775b7d5bc26289efc2166
#
_entry.id   3d3bd5934b9775b7d5bc26289efc2166
#
_cell.length_a   1.000
_cell.length_b   1.000
_cell.length_c   1.000
_cell.angle_alpha   90.00
_cell.angle_beta   90.00
_cell.angle_gamma   90.00
#
_symmetry.space_group_name_H-M   'P 1'
#
loop_
_entity.id
_entity.type
_entity.pdbx_description
1 polymer ?
#
loop_
_entity_poly.entity_id
_entity_poly.type
_entity_poly.pdbx_seq_one_letter_code
_entity_poly.pdbx_strand_id
1 'polypeptide(L)'
;MIKNFKLKKNNVEIFFVNRKSKIYPNIWLRDHIKNTENWDFRTNQRKTFTANLAPDLKAVKGKILENGKLLSITWSDSSSPAKYSHKFLLNNSEKKQLKKNIKPWIARDIKNQIYIDYNKIDENKNFLN
;
A
#
# COMPACT_ATOMS: atom_id res chain seq x y z
N MET A 1 16.47 4.00 6.74
CA MET A 1 15.89 5.24 7.29
C MET A 1 15.73 6.26 6.17
N ILE A 2 14.82 7.22 6.30
CA ILE A 2 14.60 8.30 5.35
C ILE A 2 15.68 9.36 5.61
N LYS A 3 16.40 9.75 4.56
CA LYS A 3 17.44 10.79 4.61
C LYS A 3 16.89 12.17 4.25
N ASN A 4 16.08 12.22 3.20
CA ASN A 4 15.50 13.45 2.67
C ASN A 4 14.26 13.13 1.82
N PHE A 5 13.50 14.14 1.40
CA PHE A 5 12.39 14.00 0.47
C PHE A 5 12.25 15.27 -0.39
N LYS A 6 11.59 15.13 -1.55
CA LYS A 6 11.19 16.25 -2.41
C LYS A 6 9.70 16.11 -2.74
N LEU A 7 8.94 17.15 -2.47
CA LEU A 7 7.54 17.26 -2.89
C LEU A 7 7.50 17.76 -4.33
N LYS A 8 6.87 17.01 -5.22
CA LYS A 8 6.65 17.36 -6.62
C LYS A 8 5.14 17.46 -6.88
N LYS A 9 4.76 17.99 -8.05
CA LYS A 9 3.36 18.22 -8.41
C LYS A 9 2.47 16.98 -8.18
N ASN A 10 2.88 15.82 -8.68
CA ASN A 10 2.07 14.60 -8.68
C ASN A 10 2.68 13.44 -7.86
N ASN A 11 3.84 13.65 -7.26
CA ASN A 11 4.54 12.60 -6.52
C ASN A 11 5.47 13.18 -5.45
N VAL A 12 5.86 12.29 -4.53
CA VAL A 12 6.90 12.54 -3.52
C VAL A 12 8.08 11.65 -3.82
N GLU A 13 9.25 12.24 -4.01
CA GLU A 13 10.50 11.52 -4.12
C GLU A 13 11.15 11.42 -2.74
N ILE A 14 11.46 10.19 -2.30
CA ILE A 14 12.00 9.92 -0.96
C ILE A 14 13.39 9.31 -1.11
N PHE A 15 14.34 9.90 -0.43
CA PHE A 15 15.74 9.47 -0.39
C PHE A 15 15.98 8.68 0.89
N PHE A 16 16.47 7.47 0.75
CA PHE A 16 16.79 6.59 1.87
C PHE A 16 18.30 6.54 2.12
N VAL A 17 18.68 6.29 3.37
CA VAL A 17 20.08 6.04 3.71
C VAL A 17 20.54 4.75 3.03
N ASN A 18 21.71 4.80 2.35
CA ASN A 18 22.32 3.66 1.65
C ASN A 18 21.46 2.98 0.57
N ARG A 19 20.47 3.70 0.01
CA ARG A 19 19.63 3.20 -1.07
C ARG A 19 19.33 4.29 -2.09
N LYS A 20 18.95 3.89 -3.31
CA LYS A 20 18.45 4.82 -4.34
C LYS A 20 17.16 5.47 -3.86
N SER A 21 16.88 6.69 -4.35
CA SER A 21 15.59 7.34 -4.13
C SER A 21 14.44 6.53 -4.75
N LYS A 22 13.26 6.68 -4.18
CA LYS A 22 12.03 6.08 -4.68
C LYS A 22 10.97 7.16 -4.88
N ILE A 23 10.15 7.00 -5.91
CA ILE A 23 9.09 7.94 -6.26
C ILE A 23 7.75 7.28 -5.93
N TYR A 24 6.92 8.01 -5.21
CA TYR A 24 5.57 7.59 -4.80
C TYR A 24 4.55 8.57 -5.35
N PRO A 25 3.54 8.12 -6.13
CA PRO A 25 2.44 8.98 -6.55
C PRO A 25 1.68 9.56 -5.35
N ASN A 26 1.28 10.84 -5.43
CA ASN A 26 0.53 11.50 -4.35
C ASN A 26 -0.75 10.72 -3.99
N ILE A 27 -1.52 10.33 -5.00
CA ILE A 27 -2.76 9.55 -4.82
C ILE A 27 -2.48 8.25 -4.08
N TRP A 28 -1.40 7.54 -4.43
CA TRP A 28 -1.04 6.30 -3.78
C TRP A 28 -0.72 6.50 -2.29
N LEU A 29 0.09 7.52 -1.97
CA LEU A 29 0.39 7.81 -0.56
C LEU A 29 -0.88 8.22 0.19
N ARG A 30 -1.71 9.08 -0.38
CA ARG A 30 -2.95 9.55 0.23
C ARG A 30 -3.93 8.40 0.50
N ASP A 31 -4.06 7.47 -0.44
CA ASP A 31 -4.91 6.28 -0.33
C ASP A 31 -4.45 5.31 0.78
N HIS A 32 -3.17 5.33 1.12
CA HIS A 32 -2.59 4.44 2.15
C HIS A 32 -2.51 5.07 3.54
N ILE A 33 -3.24 6.14 3.81
CA ILE A 33 -3.32 6.72 5.14
C ILE A 33 -4.10 5.78 6.06
N LYS A 34 -3.47 5.37 7.16
CA LYS A 34 -4.09 4.58 8.21
C LYS A 34 -4.27 5.44 9.48
N ASN A 35 -5.34 6.21 9.50
CA ASN A 35 -5.84 6.89 10.68
C ASN A 35 -7.33 6.63 10.84
N THR A 36 -7.93 7.04 11.93
CA THR A 36 -9.35 6.80 12.23
C THR A 36 -10.34 7.43 11.24
N GLU A 37 -9.93 8.50 10.55
CA GLU A 37 -10.73 9.17 9.52
C GLU A 37 -10.80 8.33 8.23
N ASN A 38 -9.69 7.70 7.83
CA ASN A 38 -9.55 7.02 6.55
C ASN A 38 -9.62 5.49 6.66
N TRP A 39 -9.56 4.95 7.87
CA TRP A 39 -9.50 3.50 8.12
C TRP A 39 -10.37 3.07 9.29
N ASP A 40 -11.19 2.06 9.08
CA ASP A 40 -11.90 1.37 10.16
C ASP A 40 -11.02 0.21 10.67
N PHE A 41 -10.47 0.39 11.88
CA PHE A 41 -9.60 -0.62 12.48
C PHE A 41 -10.36 -1.86 12.98
N ARG A 42 -11.66 -1.75 13.22
CA ARG A 42 -12.49 -2.88 13.66
C ARG A 42 -12.75 -3.86 12.51
N THR A 43 -13.09 -3.34 11.34
CA THR A 43 -13.39 -4.15 10.15
C THR A 43 -12.17 -4.31 9.25
N ASN A 44 -11.06 -3.66 9.55
CA ASN A 44 -9.85 -3.57 8.73
C ASN A 44 -10.13 -3.09 7.29
N GLN A 45 -11.03 -2.12 7.16
CA GLN A 45 -11.49 -1.60 5.87
C GLN A 45 -11.16 -0.12 5.69
N ARG A 46 -11.02 0.31 4.44
CA ARG A 46 -10.89 1.72 4.09
C ARG A 46 -12.25 2.41 4.18
N LYS A 47 -12.26 3.62 4.72
CA LYS A 47 -13.39 4.54 4.68
C LYS A 47 -13.35 5.47 3.46
N THR A 48 -12.15 5.75 2.95
CA THR A 48 -11.95 6.63 1.80
C THR A 48 -11.78 5.81 0.54
N PHE A 49 -12.54 6.12 -0.50
CA PHE A 49 -12.41 5.51 -1.82
C PHE A 49 -11.44 6.32 -2.67
N THR A 50 -10.50 5.65 -3.32
CA THR A 50 -9.48 6.28 -4.18
C THR A 50 -10.11 7.13 -5.29
N ALA A 51 -11.26 6.69 -5.84
CA ALA A 51 -11.98 7.41 -6.88
C ALA A 51 -12.52 8.78 -6.44
N ASN A 52 -12.68 9.00 -5.14
CA ASN A 52 -13.17 10.26 -4.58
C ASN A 52 -12.03 11.27 -4.28
N LEU A 53 -10.78 10.85 -4.45
CA LEU A 53 -9.64 11.76 -4.27
C LEU A 53 -9.52 12.71 -5.46
N ALA A 54 -9.26 13.98 -5.18
CA ALA A 54 -9.07 14.97 -6.22
C ALA A 54 -7.89 14.61 -7.13
N PRO A 55 -8.04 14.66 -8.47
CA PRO A 55 -6.97 14.32 -9.41
C PRO A 55 -5.73 15.24 -9.27
N ASP A 56 -5.93 16.46 -8.79
CA ASP A 56 -4.89 17.47 -8.57
C ASP A 56 -4.35 17.50 -7.14
N LEU A 57 -4.60 16.44 -6.38
CA LEU A 57 -4.13 16.27 -5.00
C LEU A 57 -2.62 16.54 -4.86
N LYS A 58 -2.26 17.43 -3.92
CA LYS A 58 -0.88 17.87 -3.70
C LYS A 58 -0.42 17.57 -2.27
N ALA A 59 0.85 17.21 -2.16
CA ALA A 59 1.56 17.24 -0.89
C ALA A 59 1.98 18.69 -0.61
N VAL A 60 1.39 19.31 0.41
CA VAL A 60 1.59 20.73 0.75
C VAL A 60 2.81 20.92 1.63
N LYS A 61 2.98 20.06 2.63
CA LYS A 61 4.06 20.14 3.61
C LYS A 61 4.54 18.75 3.97
N GLY A 62 5.85 18.61 4.20
CA GLY A 62 6.46 17.39 4.67
C GLY A 62 7.42 17.65 5.83
N LYS A 63 7.60 16.66 6.71
CA LYS A 63 8.58 16.67 7.80
C LYS A 63 9.07 15.26 8.09
N ILE A 64 10.38 15.11 8.23
CA ILE A 64 10.99 13.87 8.71
C ILE A 64 10.95 13.89 10.23
N LEU A 65 10.50 12.78 10.82
CA LEU A 65 10.37 12.60 12.26
C LEU A 65 11.17 11.38 12.72
N GLU A 66 11.44 11.29 14.01
CA GLU A 66 12.07 10.14 14.67
C GLU A 66 13.37 9.70 13.96
N ASN A 67 14.27 10.66 13.70
CA ASN A 67 15.56 10.38 13.06
C ASN A 67 15.44 9.59 11.73
N GLY A 68 14.45 9.90 10.92
CA GLY A 68 14.23 9.24 9.62
C GLY A 68 13.39 7.96 9.66
N LYS A 69 12.77 7.64 10.79
CA LYS A 69 11.86 6.48 10.88
C LYS A 69 10.47 6.78 10.32
N LEU A 70 10.04 8.04 10.37
CA LEU A 70 8.73 8.48 9.89
C LEU A 70 8.85 9.68 8.94
N LEU A 71 8.00 9.71 7.92
CA LEU A 71 7.71 10.85 7.07
C LEU A 71 6.28 11.31 7.35
N SER A 72 6.13 12.55 7.75
CA SER A 72 4.84 13.23 7.92
C SER A 72 4.56 14.08 6.69
N ILE A 73 3.37 13.95 6.09
CA ILE A 73 2.95 14.74 4.92
C ILE A 73 1.56 15.31 5.20
N THR A 74 1.39 16.61 4.96
CA THR A 74 0.09 17.29 4.92
C THR A 74 -0.38 17.38 3.48
N TRP A 75 -1.60 16.93 3.22
CA TRP A 75 -2.21 16.90 1.90
C TRP A 75 -3.11 18.11 1.67
N SER A 76 -3.34 18.52 0.43
CA SER A 76 -4.20 19.66 0.08
C SER A 76 -5.68 19.47 0.46
N ASP A 77 -6.12 18.22 0.62
CA ASP A 77 -7.48 17.85 0.98
C ASP A 77 -7.67 17.53 2.47
N SER A 78 -6.63 17.69 3.29
CA SER A 78 -6.67 17.33 4.72
C SER A 78 -5.82 18.28 5.55
N SER A 79 -6.35 18.70 6.69
CA SER A 79 -5.61 19.48 7.70
C SER A 79 -4.69 18.62 8.56
N SER A 80 -5.01 17.34 8.71
CA SER A 80 -4.26 16.40 9.56
C SER A 80 -3.09 15.78 8.81
N PRO A 81 -1.85 15.88 9.33
CA PRO A 81 -0.70 15.26 8.68
C PRO A 81 -0.76 13.73 8.73
N ALA A 82 -0.54 13.10 7.58
CA ALA A 82 -0.40 11.66 7.46
C ALA A 82 1.02 11.21 7.79
N LYS A 83 1.18 10.10 8.51
CA LYS A 83 2.48 9.55 8.90
C LYS A 83 2.76 8.24 8.18
N TYR A 84 3.92 8.13 7.57
CA TYR A 84 4.39 6.95 6.83
C TYR A 84 5.69 6.44 7.43
N SER A 85 5.72 5.18 7.87
CA SER A 85 6.96 4.60 8.36
C SER A 85 7.92 4.28 7.21
N HIS A 86 9.23 4.36 7.46
CA HIS A 86 10.23 3.99 6.48
C HIS A 86 10.13 2.52 6.05
N LYS A 87 9.71 1.63 6.96
CA LYS A 87 9.48 0.22 6.66
C LYS A 87 8.34 0.04 5.66
N PHE A 88 7.21 0.71 5.89
CA PHE A 88 6.08 0.71 4.96
C PHE A 88 6.49 1.19 3.57
N LEU A 89 7.17 2.32 3.49
CA LEU A 89 7.63 2.88 2.23
C LEU A 89 8.57 1.93 1.49
N LEU A 90 9.57 1.35 2.17
CA LEU A 90 10.50 0.41 1.55
C LEU A 90 9.81 -0.87 1.06
N ASN A 91 8.92 -1.46 1.86
CA ASN A 91 8.24 -2.70 1.52
C ASN A 91 7.30 -2.55 0.31
N ASN A 92 6.77 -1.35 0.08
CA ASN A 92 5.85 -1.06 -1.03
C ASN A 92 6.53 -0.35 -2.21
N SER A 93 7.84 -0.12 -2.15
CA SER A 93 8.60 0.52 -3.22
C SER A 93 9.06 -0.44 -4.32
N GLU A 94 9.16 -1.70 -4.00
CA GLU A 94 9.55 -2.74 -4.93
C GLU A 94 8.30 -3.49 -5.36
N LYS A 95 8.02 -3.53 -6.66
CA LYS A 95 7.16 -4.57 -7.21
C LYS A 95 7.88 -5.88 -6.90
N LYS A 96 7.54 -6.52 -5.80
CA LYS A 96 7.77 -7.95 -5.68
C LYS A 96 6.99 -8.55 -6.84
N GLN A 97 7.66 -8.78 -7.94
CA GLN A 97 7.17 -9.73 -8.92
C GLN A 97 7.18 -11.07 -8.18
N LEU A 98 6.11 -11.30 -7.44
CA LEU A 98 5.73 -12.67 -7.15
C LEU A 98 5.52 -13.26 -8.55
N LYS A 99 6.54 -13.94 -9.06
CA LYS A 99 6.38 -14.92 -10.13
C LYS A 99 5.52 -16.06 -9.53
N LYS A 100 4.26 -15.73 -9.25
CA LYS A 100 3.26 -16.75 -9.10
C LYS A 100 3.11 -17.29 -10.52
N ASN A 101 3.46 -18.54 -10.72
CA ASN A 101 3.02 -19.32 -11.87
C ASN A 101 1.49 -19.50 -11.76
N ILE A 102 0.77 -18.38 -11.85
CA ILE A 102 -0.68 -18.41 -11.92
C ILE A 102 -0.96 -18.87 -13.35
N LYS A 103 -1.32 -20.15 -13.50
CA LYS A 103 -1.91 -20.62 -14.74
C LYS A 103 -3.35 -20.09 -14.78
N PRO A 104 -3.68 -19.15 -15.69
CA PRO A 104 -5.09 -18.81 -15.90
C PRO A 104 -5.82 -20.07 -16.32
N TRP A 105 -6.98 -20.34 -15.74
CA TRP A 105 -7.83 -21.45 -16.11
C TRP A 105 -9.16 -20.93 -16.64
N ILE A 106 -9.73 -21.63 -17.57
CA ILE A 106 -11.07 -21.40 -18.10
C ILE A 106 -11.89 -22.68 -17.92
N ALA A 107 -13.20 -22.59 -18.08
CA ALA A 107 -14.11 -23.71 -17.79
C ALA A 107 -13.70 -25.03 -18.47
N ARG A 108 -13.17 -25.00 -19.69
CA ARG A 108 -12.66 -26.17 -20.41
C ARG A 108 -11.43 -26.84 -19.80
N ASP A 109 -10.68 -26.13 -18.95
CA ASP A 109 -9.49 -26.65 -18.28
C ASP A 109 -9.87 -27.45 -17.02
N ILE A 110 -11.12 -27.30 -16.57
CA ILE A 110 -11.68 -28.01 -15.43
C ILE A 110 -12.33 -29.30 -15.95
N LYS A 111 -11.53 -30.34 -16.10
CA LYS A 111 -12.00 -31.63 -16.57
C LYS A 111 -12.80 -32.42 -15.53
N ASN A 112 -12.57 -32.16 -14.26
CA ASN A 112 -13.24 -32.80 -13.13
C ASN A 112 -13.81 -31.72 -12.22
N GLN A 113 -14.97 -32.02 -11.66
CA GLN A 113 -15.60 -31.14 -10.66
C GLN A 113 -14.70 -31.06 -9.42
N ILE A 114 -14.21 -29.85 -9.11
CA ILE A 114 -13.36 -29.62 -7.94
C ILE A 114 -14.29 -29.31 -6.77
N TYR A 115 -14.87 -30.36 -6.17
CA TYR A 115 -15.57 -30.24 -4.91
C TYR A 115 -14.65 -30.75 -3.80
N ILE A 116 -14.52 -29.94 -2.75
CA ILE A 116 -13.83 -30.34 -1.53
C ILE A 116 -14.91 -30.52 -0.47
N ASP A 117 -14.95 -31.68 0.14
CA ASP A 117 -15.80 -31.89 1.30
C ASP A 117 -15.38 -30.95 2.41
N TYR A 118 -16.32 -30.09 2.86
CA TYR A 118 -16.07 -29.10 3.89
C TYR A 118 -15.47 -29.72 5.16
N ASN A 119 -15.92 -30.92 5.54
CA ASN A 119 -15.42 -31.61 6.71
C ASN A 119 -13.97 -32.15 6.58
N LYS A 120 -13.42 -32.13 5.36
CA LYS A 120 -12.04 -32.57 5.06
C LYS A 120 -11.07 -31.41 4.83
N ILE A 121 -11.52 -30.16 4.94
CA ILE A 121 -10.67 -28.97 4.72
C ILE A 121 -9.51 -28.94 5.72
N ASP A 122 -9.77 -29.28 6.99
CA ASP A 122 -8.75 -29.26 8.03
C ASP A 122 -7.73 -30.39 7.91
N GLU A 123 -8.08 -31.49 7.22
CA GLU A 123 -7.20 -32.64 7.00
C GLU A 123 -6.22 -32.41 5.83
N ASN A 124 -6.55 -31.52 4.91
CA ASN A 124 -5.80 -31.27 3.67
C ASN A 124 -5.09 -29.92 3.66
N LYS A 125 -4.05 -29.77 4.46
CA LYS A 125 -3.19 -28.58 4.51
C LYS A 125 -2.60 -28.14 3.14
N ASN A 126 -2.63 -29.00 2.12
CA ASN A 126 -2.12 -28.72 0.78
C ASN A 126 -3.06 -27.86 -0.08
N PHE A 127 -4.29 -27.61 0.34
CA PHE A 127 -5.24 -26.76 -0.38
C PHE A 127 -5.15 -25.27 0.02
N LEU A 128 -4.43 -24.96 1.09
CA LEU A 128 -4.32 -23.59 1.65
C LEU A 128 -3.00 -22.89 1.30
N ASN A 129 -2.14 -23.51 0.50
CA ASN A 129 -0.86 -22.94 0.05
C ASN A 129 -0.87 -22.53 -1.43
#